data_70fbcd32d9103c6ffc4a9d812c4175cf
#
_entry.id   70fbcd32d9103c6ffc4a9d812c4175cf
#
_cell.length_a   1.000
_cell.length_b   1.000
_cell.length_c   1.000
_cell.angle_alpha   90.00
_cell.angle_beta   90.00
_cell.angle_gamma   90.00
#
_symmetry.space_group_name_H-M   'P 1'
#
loop_
_entity.id
_entity.type
_entity.pdbx_description
1 polymer ?
#
loop_
_entity_poly.entity_id
_entity_poly.type
_entity_poly.pdbx_seq_one_letter_code
_entity_poly.pdbx_strand_id
1 'polypeptide(L)'
;MKYSISGIIIGLVSLLSSVSAGEWIRINQLGYLPESPKVAVFMSEGKAAVEEYVLVEVFTGEIVKWFDNPKKANTWGRMQSVYRLDFSDFKTEGTYVLRVGETMSPRFVIGNRVYDGTADFILRYMRQQRCGFNPFERDSCHIHDGYIVYHPTRNGKRIDVRGGWHDASDQLQYVTTSANATYQMMFAYLKNPEVYGDVYDAYGLPGANGIPDIVDEIKWGLDWLNRMNPSKGEMYNQIADDRDHKGFKLPSQDHIDYGWGKGT
;
A
#
# COMPACT_ATOMS: atom_id res chain seq x y z
N MET A 1 -10.05 80.49 -26.34
CA MET A 1 -9.43 79.13 -26.42
C MET A 1 -10.22 78.24 -25.49
N LYS A 2 -11.05 77.35 -26.02
CA LYS A 2 -11.82 76.36 -25.25
C LYS A 2 -11.09 75.02 -25.42
N TYR A 3 -10.60 74.41 -24.34
CA TYR A 3 -10.01 73.06 -24.37
C TYR A 3 -11.12 72.07 -23.99
N SER A 4 -11.42 71.19 -24.92
CA SER A 4 -12.29 70.03 -24.70
C SER A 4 -11.50 68.86 -24.19
N ILE A 5 -11.83 68.37 -22.99
CA ILE A 5 -11.20 67.16 -22.39
C ILE A 5 -12.12 65.97 -22.76
N SER A 6 -11.65 65.16 -23.71
CA SER A 6 -12.28 63.89 -24.05
C SER A 6 -11.82 62.84 -23.04
N GLY A 7 -12.75 62.39 -22.19
CA GLY A 7 -12.49 61.30 -21.23
C GLY A 7 -12.53 59.96 -21.93
N ILE A 8 -11.45 59.19 -21.86
CA ILE A 8 -11.35 57.83 -22.30
C ILE A 8 -11.86 56.92 -21.15
N ILE A 9 -13.01 56.28 -21.38
CA ILE A 9 -13.52 55.25 -20.47
C ILE A 9 -12.82 53.93 -20.85
N ILE A 10 -11.87 53.50 -20.01
CA ILE A 10 -11.28 52.17 -20.10
C ILE A 10 -12.22 51.18 -19.40
N GLY A 11 -12.96 50.43 -20.21
CA GLY A 11 -13.78 49.34 -19.72
C GLY A 11 -12.90 48.19 -19.23
N LEU A 12 -12.91 47.96 -17.93
CA LEU A 12 -12.24 46.83 -17.30
C LEU A 12 -13.07 45.56 -17.60
N VAL A 13 -12.68 44.78 -18.60
CA VAL A 13 -13.26 43.46 -18.86
C VAL A 13 -12.62 42.52 -17.85
N SER A 14 -13.32 42.22 -16.76
CA SER A 14 -12.92 41.17 -15.83
C SER A 14 -13.14 39.81 -16.51
N LEU A 15 -12.07 39.19 -16.97
CA LEU A 15 -12.03 37.78 -17.32
C LEU A 15 -12.26 36.95 -16.04
N LEU A 16 -13.51 36.58 -15.80
CA LEU A 16 -13.82 35.55 -14.83
C LEU A 16 -13.33 34.22 -15.40
N SER A 17 -12.09 33.84 -15.09
CA SER A 17 -11.64 32.48 -15.27
C SER A 17 -12.50 31.60 -14.33
N SER A 18 -13.46 30.88 -14.91
CA SER A 18 -14.18 29.83 -14.18
C SER A 18 -13.14 28.78 -13.79
N VAL A 19 -12.82 28.73 -12.50
CA VAL A 19 -12.04 27.60 -11.97
C VAL A 19 -12.92 26.37 -12.15
N SER A 20 -12.55 25.51 -13.11
CA SER A 20 -13.22 24.23 -13.32
C SER A 20 -13.06 23.41 -12.04
N ALA A 21 -14.17 22.90 -11.50
CA ALA A 21 -14.13 21.98 -10.39
C ALA A 21 -13.31 20.74 -10.78
N GLY A 22 -12.40 20.29 -9.91
CA GLY A 22 -11.61 19.10 -10.17
C GLY A 22 -12.50 17.86 -10.30
N GLU A 23 -12.25 17.06 -11.33
CA GLU A 23 -12.97 15.80 -11.59
C GLU A 23 -12.02 14.65 -11.79
N TRP A 24 -12.38 13.47 -11.33
CA TRP A 24 -11.55 12.26 -11.44
C TRP A 24 -12.42 11.02 -11.58
N ILE A 25 -11.88 10.04 -12.32
CA ILE A 25 -12.37 8.66 -12.31
C ILE A 25 -11.30 7.80 -11.65
N ARG A 26 -11.65 7.13 -10.55
CA ARG A 26 -10.78 6.20 -9.83
C ARG A 26 -11.14 4.77 -10.19
N ILE A 27 -10.12 3.98 -10.45
CA ILE A 27 -10.23 2.57 -10.90
C ILE A 27 -9.28 1.68 -10.08
N ASN A 28 -9.44 0.39 -10.18
CA ASN A 28 -8.40 -0.55 -9.75
C ASN A 28 -7.22 -0.49 -10.74
N GLN A 29 -6.09 0.05 -10.30
CA GLN A 29 -4.91 0.24 -11.17
C GLN A 29 -4.20 -1.07 -11.52
N LEU A 30 -4.41 -2.15 -10.77
CA LEU A 30 -3.91 -3.48 -11.15
C LEU A 30 -4.69 -4.05 -12.35
N GLY A 31 -5.93 -3.62 -12.55
CA GLY A 31 -6.84 -4.11 -13.57
C GLY A 31 -7.96 -4.97 -13.02
N TYR A 32 -8.65 -5.65 -13.90
CA TYR A 32 -9.83 -6.45 -13.57
C TYR A 32 -9.81 -7.79 -14.31
N LEU A 33 -10.21 -8.86 -13.61
CA LEU A 33 -10.49 -10.13 -14.28
C LEU A 33 -11.78 -9.97 -15.13
N PRO A 34 -11.87 -10.63 -16.29
CA PRO A 34 -13.06 -10.55 -17.17
C PRO A 34 -14.38 -10.85 -16.45
N GLU A 35 -14.39 -11.86 -15.60
CA GLU A 35 -15.60 -12.34 -14.91
C GLU A 35 -15.85 -11.67 -13.54
N SER A 36 -14.92 -10.85 -13.04
CA SER A 36 -15.08 -10.20 -11.74
C SER A 36 -15.98 -8.96 -11.83
N PRO A 37 -16.58 -8.51 -10.70
CA PRO A 37 -17.16 -7.18 -10.61
C PRO A 37 -16.16 -6.10 -10.97
N LYS A 38 -16.55 -5.18 -11.85
CA LYS A 38 -15.72 -4.06 -12.33
C LYS A 38 -16.44 -2.75 -12.08
N VAL A 39 -15.99 -2.02 -11.06
CA VAL A 39 -16.60 -0.75 -10.66
C VAL A 39 -15.52 0.32 -10.55
N ALA A 40 -15.76 1.45 -11.19
CA ALA A 40 -14.99 2.67 -11.02
C ALA A 40 -15.80 3.70 -10.21
N VAL A 41 -15.14 4.76 -9.79
CA VAL A 41 -15.78 5.86 -9.05
C VAL A 41 -15.44 7.19 -9.75
N PHE A 42 -16.47 7.86 -10.26
CA PHE A 42 -16.35 9.25 -10.69
C PHE A 42 -16.58 10.16 -9.48
N MET A 43 -15.75 11.19 -9.36
CA MET A 43 -15.81 12.18 -8.29
C MET A 43 -15.59 13.58 -8.85
N SER A 44 -16.40 14.56 -8.37
CA SER A 44 -16.23 15.96 -8.71
C SER A 44 -16.31 16.83 -7.45
N GLU A 45 -15.44 17.84 -7.35
CA GLU A 45 -15.50 18.87 -6.31
C GLU A 45 -16.71 19.79 -6.51
N GLY A 46 -17.27 19.83 -7.71
CA GLY A 46 -18.49 20.58 -8.05
C GLY A 46 -19.72 19.69 -8.10
N LYS A 47 -20.87 20.35 -8.36
CA LYS A 47 -22.09 19.64 -8.68
C LYS A 47 -22.02 19.16 -10.13
N ALA A 48 -21.96 17.85 -10.31
CA ALA A 48 -21.97 17.20 -11.61
C ALA A 48 -23.14 16.21 -11.69
N ALA A 49 -23.80 16.16 -12.85
CA ALA A 49 -24.76 15.12 -13.21
C ALA A 49 -24.08 14.20 -14.22
N VAL A 50 -24.04 12.91 -13.91
CA VAL A 50 -23.52 11.88 -14.81
C VAL A 50 -24.71 11.05 -15.25
N GLU A 51 -25.03 11.08 -16.53
CA GLU A 51 -26.14 10.32 -17.12
C GLU A 51 -25.62 9.07 -17.84
N GLU A 52 -24.44 9.18 -18.43
CA GLU A 52 -23.79 8.11 -19.18
C GLU A 52 -22.25 8.14 -19.01
N TYR A 53 -21.63 7.05 -19.34
CA TYR A 53 -20.16 6.94 -19.46
C TYR A 53 -19.78 5.91 -20.50
N VAL A 54 -18.56 5.98 -20.99
CA VAL A 54 -18.09 5.12 -22.06
C VAL A 54 -16.81 4.40 -21.70
N LEU A 55 -16.65 3.20 -22.24
CA LEU A 55 -15.39 2.46 -22.24
C LEU A 55 -14.72 2.66 -23.61
N VAL A 56 -13.48 3.14 -23.57
CA VAL A 56 -12.68 3.42 -24.77
C VAL A 56 -11.49 2.47 -24.80
N GLU A 57 -11.28 1.81 -25.93
CA GLU A 57 -10.08 1.01 -26.17
C GLU A 57 -8.89 1.95 -26.45
N VAL A 58 -7.77 1.71 -25.74
CA VAL A 58 -6.66 2.68 -25.68
C VAL A 58 -5.89 2.81 -26.99
N PHE A 59 -5.70 1.70 -27.70
CA PHE A 59 -4.83 1.68 -28.90
C PHE A 59 -5.54 2.19 -30.15
N THR A 60 -6.84 1.94 -30.26
CA THR A 60 -7.65 2.40 -31.40
C THR A 60 -8.33 3.74 -31.14
N GLY A 61 -8.56 4.08 -29.88
CA GLY A 61 -9.36 5.23 -29.48
C GLY A 61 -10.87 5.04 -29.68
N GLU A 62 -11.31 3.83 -30.02
CA GLU A 62 -12.73 3.54 -30.29
C GLU A 62 -13.53 3.37 -28.99
N ILE A 63 -14.74 3.87 -28.97
CA ILE A 63 -15.71 3.59 -27.91
C ILE A 63 -16.24 2.17 -28.14
N VAL A 64 -15.89 1.26 -27.25
CA VAL A 64 -16.28 -0.15 -27.34
C VAL A 64 -17.57 -0.47 -26.57
N LYS A 65 -17.96 0.39 -25.62
CA LYS A 65 -19.20 0.21 -24.86
C LYS A 65 -19.71 1.55 -24.30
N TRP A 66 -21.01 1.73 -24.36
CA TRP A 66 -21.77 2.79 -23.69
C TRP A 66 -22.51 2.23 -22.49
N PHE A 67 -22.62 3.02 -21.42
CA PHE A 67 -23.34 2.68 -20.20
C PHE A 67 -24.22 3.87 -19.79
N ASP A 68 -25.44 3.57 -19.40
CA ASP A 68 -26.46 4.53 -18.98
C ASP A 68 -26.91 4.34 -17.52
N ASN A 69 -26.10 3.66 -16.72
CA ASN A 69 -26.45 3.21 -15.39
C ASN A 69 -25.53 3.74 -14.26
N PRO A 70 -25.06 5.00 -14.29
CA PRO A 70 -24.24 5.53 -13.20
C PRO A 70 -25.06 5.60 -11.91
N LYS A 71 -24.56 5.05 -10.82
CA LYS A 71 -25.25 5.05 -9.53
C LYS A 71 -24.70 6.16 -8.65
N LYS A 72 -25.52 7.20 -8.40
CA LYS A 72 -25.16 8.28 -7.50
C LYS A 72 -24.89 7.72 -6.09
N ALA A 73 -23.80 8.15 -5.47
CA ALA A 73 -23.41 7.83 -4.10
C ALA A 73 -23.46 9.10 -3.22
N ASN A 74 -23.24 8.90 -1.93
CA ASN A 74 -23.11 10.00 -0.98
C ASN A 74 -21.85 10.83 -1.27
N THR A 75 -21.88 12.10 -0.90
CA THR A 75 -20.71 12.99 -0.93
C THR A 75 -19.58 12.41 -0.08
N TRP A 76 -18.34 12.64 -0.49
CA TRP A 76 -17.18 12.15 0.22
C TRP A 76 -16.09 13.23 0.34
N GLY A 77 -15.77 13.61 1.58
CA GLY A 77 -14.84 14.70 1.84
C GLY A 77 -15.28 15.99 1.14
N ARG A 78 -14.43 16.56 0.30
CA ARG A 78 -14.74 17.76 -0.50
C ARG A 78 -15.46 17.47 -1.83
N MET A 79 -15.68 16.18 -2.16
CA MET A 79 -16.35 15.79 -3.39
C MET A 79 -17.86 15.94 -3.24
N GLN A 80 -18.44 16.89 -3.98
CA GLN A 80 -19.89 17.18 -3.94
C GLN A 80 -20.71 16.20 -4.78
N SER A 81 -20.10 15.60 -5.79
CA SER A 81 -20.73 14.58 -6.64
C SER A 81 -19.87 13.33 -6.71
N VAL A 82 -20.47 12.18 -6.41
CA VAL A 82 -19.83 10.87 -6.46
C VAL A 82 -20.76 9.89 -7.16
N TYR A 83 -20.23 9.13 -8.12
CA TYR A 83 -20.98 8.11 -8.87
C TYR A 83 -20.17 6.84 -8.97
N ARG A 84 -20.84 5.70 -8.82
CA ARG A 84 -20.29 4.38 -9.14
C ARG A 84 -20.60 4.06 -10.59
N LEU A 85 -19.58 3.69 -11.34
CA LEU A 85 -19.61 3.34 -12.75
C LEU A 85 -19.37 1.82 -12.85
N ASP A 86 -20.44 1.07 -13.04
CA ASP A 86 -20.40 -0.41 -13.08
C ASP A 86 -20.31 -0.88 -14.53
N PHE A 87 -19.19 -1.48 -14.90
CA PHE A 87 -18.93 -2.07 -16.22
C PHE A 87 -18.65 -3.58 -16.15
N SER A 88 -19.21 -4.27 -15.14
CA SER A 88 -19.00 -5.67 -14.86
C SER A 88 -19.43 -6.60 -16.02
N ASP A 89 -20.42 -6.18 -16.80
CA ASP A 89 -20.94 -6.95 -17.96
C ASP A 89 -20.00 -6.92 -19.18
N PHE A 90 -19.00 -6.03 -19.23
CA PHE A 90 -18.00 -6.00 -20.27
C PHE A 90 -16.83 -6.94 -19.91
N LYS A 91 -16.60 -7.96 -20.73
CA LYS A 91 -15.66 -9.06 -20.40
C LYS A 91 -14.49 -9.20 -21.37
N THR A 92 -14.49 -8.43 -22.46
CA THR A 92 -13.42 -8.51 -23.48
C THR A 92 -12.08 -8.09 -22.90
N GLU A 93 -11.07 -8.94 -23.06
CA GLU A 93 -9.70 -8.62 -22.63
C GLU A 93 -9.14 -7.48 -23.47
N GLY A 94 -8.35 -6.60 -22.86
CA GLY A 94 -7.74 -5.45 -23.52
C GLY A 94 -7.33 -4.36 -22.54
N THR A 95 -6.89 -3.22 -23.12
CA THR A 95 -6.48 -2.04 -22.35
C THR A 95 -7.46 -0.90 -22.60
N TYR A 96 -8.01 -0.36 -21.53
CA TYR A 96 -9.13 0.55 -21.59
C TYR A 96 -8.94 1.79 -20.71
N VAL A 97 -9.74 2.82 -21.01
CA VAL A 97 -10.04 3.94 -20.11
C VAL A 97 -11.56 4.09 -20.02
N LEU A 98 -12.05 4.56 -18.87
CA LEU A 98 -13.41 5.06 -18.73
C LEU A 98 -13.42 6.57 -18.97
N ARG A 99 -14.48 7.08 -19.61
CA ARG A 99 -14.67 8.50 -19.86
C ARG A 99 -16.09 8.93 -19.49
N VAL A 100 -16.18 10.04 -18.75
CA VAL A 100 -17.40 10.77 -18.42
C VAL A 100 -17.22 12.19 -18.94
N GLY A 101 -17.97 12.57 -19.96
CA GLY A 101 -17.72 13.84 -20.67
C GLY A 101 -16.27 13.95 -21.13
N GLU A 102 -15.55 14.94 -20.62
CA GLU A 102 -14.10 15.14 -20.92
C GLU A 102 -13.18 14.47 -19.88
N THR A 103 -13.73 13.98 -18.77
CA THR A 103 -12.94 13.36 -17.70
C THR A 103 -12.62 11.91 -18.01
N MET A 104 -11.33 11.58 -18.05
CA MET A 104 -10.85 10.23 -18.33
C MET A 104 -10.22 9.58 -17.09
N SER A 105 -10.39 8.26 -16.95
CA SER A 105 -9.68 7.47 -15.95
C SER A 105 -8.19 7.29 -16.36
N PRO A 106 -7.32 6.89 -15.41
CA PRO A 106 -6.11 6.17 -15.78
C PRO A 106 -6.45 4.94 -16.64
N ARG A 107 -5.51 4.54 -17.50
CA ARG A 107 -5.67 3.29 -18.26
C ARG A 107 -5.59 2.08 -17.32
N PHE A 108 -6.35 1.03 -17.65
CA PHE A 108 -6.36 -0.24 -16.94
C PHE A 108 -6.51 -1.41 -17.90
N VAL A 109 -6.19 -2.59 -17.43
CA VAL A 109 -6.30 -3.82 -18.21
C VAL A 109 -7.50 -4.64 -17.70
N ILE A 110 -8.26 -5.22 -18.61
CA ILE A 110 -9.14 -6.35 -18.36
C ILE A 110 -8.44 -7.57 -18.90
N GLY A 111 -8.18 -8.57 -18.09
CA GLY A 111 -7.47 -9.78 -18.53
C GLY A 111 -7.34 -10.81 -17.43
N ASN A 112 -7.15 -12.07 -17.81
CA ASN A 112 -7.08 -13.20 -16.88
C ASN A 112 -5.80 -13.21 -16.02
N ARG A 113 -4.78 -12.43 -16.39
CA ARG A 113 -3.45 -12.40 -15.77
C ARG A 113 -3.13 -11.11 -15.05
N VAL A 114 -4.12 -10.25 -14.80
CA VAL A 114 -3.89 -8.91 -14.21
C VAL A 114 -3.32 -8.94 -12.79
N TYR A 115 -3.49 -10.05 -12.08
CA TYR A 115 -2.97 -10.25 -10.72
C TYR A 115 -1.76 -11.18 -10.64
N ASP A 116 -1.24 -11.66 -11.79
CA ASP A 116 -0.04 -12.51 -11.79
C ASP A 116 1.15 -11.77 -11.14
N GLY A 117 1.84 -12.45 -10.22
CA GLY A 117 2.99 -11.91 -9.50
C GLY A 117 2.67 -10.85 -8.44
N THR A 118 1.42 -10.43 -8.26
CA THR A 118 1.08 -9.41 -7.25
C THR A 118 1.27 -9.90 -5.83
N ALA A 119 1.04 -11.20 -5.57
CA ALA A 119 1.26 -11.82 -4.26
C ALA A 119 2.75 -11.75 -3.86
N ASP A 120 3.64 -12.17 -4.77
CA ASP A 120 5.10 -12.10 -4.55
C ASP A 120 5.59 -10.65 -4.42
N PHE A 121 4.98 -9.72 -5.16
CA PHE A 121 5.30 -8.30 -5.03
C PHE A 121 4.96 -7.75 -3.63
N ILE A 122 3.85 -8.19 -3.03
CA ILE A 122 3.49 -7.81 -1.66
C ILE A 122 4.50 -8.38 -0.64
N LEU A 123 4.99 -9.60 -0.83
CA LEU A 123 6.04 -10.19 0.01
C LEU A 123 7.34 -9.37 0.01
N ARG A 124 7.62 -8.62 -1.05
CA ARG A 124 8.74 -7.68 -1.08
C ARG A 124 8.68 -6.66 0.07
N TYR A 125 7.48 -6.17 0.40
CA TYR A 125 7.30 -5.26 1.54
C TYR A 125 7.69 -5.95 2.85
N MET A 126 7.26 -7.19 3.08
CA MET A 126 7.63 -7.93 4.28
C MET A 126 9.15 -8.13 4.39
N ARG A 127 9.80 -8.52 3.29
CA ARG A 127 11.27 -8.65 3.24
C ARG A 127 12.01 -7.34 3.55
N GLN A 128 11.46 -6.20 3.11
CA GLN A 128 12.02 -4.87 3.42
C GLN A 128 11.93 -4.52 4.91
N GLN A 129 10.96 -5.09 5.63
CA GLN A 129 10.77 -4.87 7.07
C GLN A 129 11.55 -5.86 7.94
N ARG A 130 12.29 -6.81 7.36
CA ARG A 130 13.05 -7.77 8.17
C ARG A 130 14.01 -7.08 9.13
N CYS A 131 13.91 -7.47 10.39
CA CYS A 131 14.86 -7.15 11.44
C CYS A 131 15.87 -8.30 11.60
N GLY A 132 17.07 -8.02 12.08
CA GLY A 132 18.20 -8.92 11.91
C GLY A 132 18.79 -8.71 10.52
N PHE A 133 18.96 -9.76 9.71
CA PHE A 133 19.46 -9.59 8.35
C PHE A 133 18.36 -9.02 7.42
N ASN A 134 18.67 -7.90 6.78
CA ASN A 134 17.83 -7.26 5.78
C ASN A 134 18.41 -7.50 4.36
N PRO A 135 17.70 -8.21 3.46
CA PRO A 135 18.22 -8.55 2.14
C PRO A 135 18.35 -7.35 1.18
N PHE A 136 17.63 -6.24 1.42
CA PHE A 136 17.73 -5.05 0.60
C PHE A 136 18.94 -4.19 0.96
N GLU A 137 19.21 -4.06 2.24
CA GLU A 137 20.38 -3.33 2.74
C GLU A 137 21.65 -4.20 2.72
N ARG A 138 21.48 -5.53 2.67
CA ARG A 138 22.56 -6.53 2.81
C ARG A 138 23.36 -6.33 4.08
N ASP A 139 22.68 -5.91 5.13
CA ASP A 139 23.22 -5.61 6.43
C ASP A 139 22.27 -6.12 7.52
N SER A 140 22.72 -6.08 8.76
CA SER A 140 21.95 -6.53 9.92
C SER A 140 21.71 -5.39 10.90
N CYS A 141 20.51 -5.36 11.47
CA CYS A 141 20.11 -4.37 12.45
C CYS A 141 19.56 -5.03 13.72
N HIS A 142 19.52 -4.28 14.83
CA HIS A 142 18.96 -4.73 16.12
C HIS A 142 19.51 -6.07 16.61
N ILE A 143 20.82 -6.28 16.40
CA ILE A 143 21.48 -7.53 16.78
C ILE A 143 22.00 -7.53 18.22
N HIS A 144 21.95 -6.38 18.90
CA HIS A 144 22.52 -6.18 20.25
C HIS A 144 21.57 -5.59 21.27
N ASP A 145 20.34 -5.24 20.93
CA ASP A 145 19.38 -4.47 21.73
C ASP A 145 18.36 -5.31 22.53
N GLY A 146 18.47 -6.64 22.48
CA GLY A 146 17.57 -7.54 23.20
C GLY A 146 17.83 -7.61 24.70
N TYR A 147 17.45 -6.59 25.48
CA TYR A 147 17.54 -6.60 26.93
C TYR A 147 16.17 -6.79 27.56
N ILE A 148 16.10 -7.72 28.53
CA ILE A 148 14.87 -7.94 29.30
C ILE A 148 14.66 -6.74 30.24
N VAL A 149 13.49 -6.11 30.17
CA VAL A 149 13.09 -5.02 31.08
C VAL A 149 11.80 -5.39 31.83
N TYR A 150 11.62 -4.80 33.00
CA TYR A 150 10.45 -5.00 33.85
C TYR A 150 10.23 -6.45 34.33
N HIS A 151 11.25 -7.29 34.29
CA HIS A 151 11.17 -8.66 34.81
C HIS A 151 11.71 -8.72 36.25
N PRO A 152 11.01 -9.37 37.21
CA PRO A 152 11.38 -9.34 38.62
C PRO A 152 12.79 -9.90 38.92
N THR A 153 13.29 -10.86 38.14
CA THR A 153 14.56 -11.54 38.43
C THR A 153 15.55 -11.54 37.25
N ARG A 154 15.14 -11.09 36.05
CA ARG A 154 15.97 -11.14 34.84
C ARG A 154 16.18 -9.77 34.18
N ASN A 155 15.81 -8.71 34.88
CA ASN A 155 15.94 -7.34 34.37
C ASN A 155 17.39 -7.02 33.97
N GLY A 156 17.60 -6.45 32.80
CA GLY A 156 18.93 -6.15 32.25
C GLY A 156 19.67 -7.34 31.63
N LYS A 157 19.11 -8.57 31.69
CA LYS A 157 19.73 -9.74 31.04
C LYS A 157 19.52 -9.65 29.53
N ARG A 158 20.60 -9.82 28.78
CA ARG A 158 20.56 -9.87 27.31
C ARG A 158 20.09 -11.25 26.83
N ILE A 159 19.27 -11.22 25.76
CA ILE A 159 18.82 -12.41 25.03
C ILE A 159 18.94 -12.17 23.53
N ASP A 160 18.96 -13.25 22.75
CA ASP A 160 18.91 -13.16 21.28
C ASP A 160 17.46 -13.05 20.81
N VAL A 161 17.11 -11.87 20.30
CA VAL A 161 15.78 -11.57 19.75
C VAL A 161 15.86 -11.11 18.30
N ARG A 162 16.93 -11.45 17.59
CA ARG A 162 17.09 -11.12 16.16
C ARG A 162 16.04 -11.81 15.33
N GLY A 163 15.58 -11.13 14.28
CA GLY A 163 14.55 -11.63 13.34
C GLY A 163 13.24 -10.90 13.48
N GLY A 164 12.20 -11.39 12.82
CA GLY A 164 10.91 -10.72 12.74
C GLY A 164 10.94 -9.49 11.84
N TRP A 165 10.00 -8.59 12.05
CA TRP A 165 9.82 -7.41 11.21
C TRP A 165 9.64 -6.15 12.03
N HIS A 166 10.15 -5.03 11.52
CA HIS A 166 9.84 -3.71 12.03
C HIS A 166 8.35 -3.41 11.84
N ASP A 167 7.73 -2.80 12.84
CA ASP A 167 6.30 -2.47 12.80
C ASP A 167 6.03 -1.20 12.00
N ALA A 168 6.87 -0.19 12.19
CA ALA A 168 6.72 1.12 11.57
C ALA A 168 8.08 1.79 11.32
N SER A 169 8.07 3.10 11.03
CA SER A 169 9.26 3.89 10.72
C SER A 169 10.19 4.12 11.91
N ASP A 170 9.75 3.88 13.11
CA ASP A 170 10.53 3.89 14.36
C ASP A 170 11.20 2.55 14.66
N GLN A 171 10.94 1.54 13.82
CA GLN A 171 11.60 0.23 13.80
C GLN A 171 11.39 -0.64 15.06
N LEU A 172 10.38 -0.31 15.83
CA LEU A 172 9.96 -1.16 16.94
C LEU A 172 9.37 -2.47 16.42
N GLN A 173 9.31 -3.50 17.27
CA GLN A 173 8.75 -4.81 16.92
C GLN A 173 7.75 -5.23 17.99
N TYR A 174 6.57 -5.68 17.54
CA TYR A 174 5.51 -6.16 18.44
C TYR A 174 5.11 -7.59 18.10
N VAL A 175 5.03 -8.43 19.12
CA VAL A 175 4.59 -9.83 18.97
C VAL A 175 3.18 -9.90 18.38
N THR A 176 2.29 -9.02 18.80
CA THR A 176 0.90 -9.02 18.35
C THR A 176 0.79 -8.79 16.84
N THR A 177 1.46 -7.76 16.31
CA THR A 177 1.40 -7.44 14.87
C THR A 177 2.13 -8.49 14.04
N SER A 178 3.30 -8.94 14.50
CA SER A 178 4.07 -10.00 13.83
C SER A 178 3.35 -11.35 13.82
N ALA A 179 2.69 -11.72 14.91
CA ALA A 179 1.89 -12.95 14.96
C ALA A 179 0.69 -12.88 14.00
N ASN A 180 0.02 -11.71 13.93
CA ASN A 180 -1.06 -11.51 12.98
C ASN A 180 -0.56 -11.57 11.52
N ALA A 181 0.55 -10.91 11.20
CA ALA A 181 1.15 -10.95 9.86
C ALA A 181 1.52 -12.38 9.45
N THR A 182 2.16 -13.13 10.35
CA THR A 182 2.50 -14.55 10.14
C THR A 182 1.25 -15.39 9.88
N TYR A 183 0.20 -15.22 10.69
CA TYR A 183 -1.06 -15.93 10.49
C TYR A 183 -1.72 -15.60 9.16
N GLN A 184 -1.76 -14.31 8.77
CA GLN A 184 -2.35 -13.90 7.49
C GLN A 184 -1.59 -14.48 6.29
N MET A 185 -0.27 -14.52 6.33
CA MET A 185 0.54 -15.16 5.28
C MET A 185 0.29 -16.67 5.22
N MET A 186 0.22 -17.37 6.36
CA MET A 186 -0.13 -18.79 6.41
C MET A 186 -1.52 -19.05 5.82
N PHE A 187 -2.50 -18.22 6.16
CA PHE A 187 -3.86 -18.33 5.64
C PHE A 187 -3.92 -18.05 4.14
N ALA A 188 -3.19 -17.05 3.65
CA ALA A 188 -3.10 -16.72 2.23
C ALA A 188 -2.51 -17.89 1.43
N TYR A 189 -1.40 -18.45 1.91
CA TYR A 189 -0.77 -19.64 1.30
C TYR A 189 -1.69 -20.84 1.31
N LEU A 190 -2.36 -21.13 2.42
CA LEU A 190 -3.31 -22.24 2.53
C LEU A 190 -4.45 -22.15 1.50
N LYS A 191 -4.89 -20.94 1.18
CA LYS A 191 -6.01 -20.70 0.25
C LYS A 191 -5.60 -20.67 -1.21
N ASN A 192 -4.39 -20.21 -1.53
CA ASN A 192 -3.93 -20.00 -2.90
C ASN A 192 -2.43 -20.35 -3.01
N PRO A 193 -2.02 -21.61 -2.79
CA PRO A 193 -0.60 -21.97 -2.79
C PRO A 193 0.08 -21.75 -4.15
N GLU A 194 -0.67 -21.88 -5.24
CA GLU A 194 -0.18 -21.83 -6.61
C GLU A 194 0.20 -20.43 -7.11
N VAL A 195 -0.17 -19.38 -6.38
CA VAL A 195 0.15 -18.00 -6.79
C VAL A 195 1.49 -17.50 -6.25
N TYR A 196 2.16 -18.31 -5.41
CA TYR A 196 3.43 -17.98 -4.79
C TYR A 196 4.58 -18.71 -5.47
N GLY A 197 5.59 -17.93 -5.91
CA GLY A 197 6.82 -18.45 -6.50
C GLY A 197 7.89 -18.84 -5.49
N ASP A 198 8.98 -19.38 -6.02
CA ASP A 198 10.23 -19.67 -5.33
C ASP A 198 11.36 -18.99 -6.13
N VAL A 199 11.65 -17.73 -5.80
CA VAL A 199 12.60 -16.85 -6.52
C VAL A 199 13.72 -16.38 -5.59
N TYR A 200 13.48 -16.42 -4.29
CA TYR A 200 14.42 -16.01 -3.24
C TYR A 200 14.74 -17.19 -2.32
N ASP A 201 15.91 -17.14 -1.69
CA ASP A 201 16.27 -18.08 -0.64
C ASP A 201 15.68 -17.67 0.73
N ALA A 202 15.90 -18.49 1.75
CA ALA A 202 15.43 -18.25 3.12
C ALA A 202 15.94 -16.92 3.73
N TYR A 203 17.03 -16.37 3.22
CA TYR A 203 17.53 -15.05 3.62
C TYR A 203 16.91 -13.90 2.83
N GLY A 204 16.08 -14.21 1.83
CA GLY A 204 15.44 -13.22 0.95
C GLY A 204 16.37 -12.69 -0.15
N LEU A 205 17.50 -13.37 -0.40
CA LEU A 205 18.41 -13.10 -1.51
C LEU A 205 17.94 -13.83 -2.77
N PRO A 206 18.25 -13.31 -3.98
CA PRO A 206 17.87 -13.99 -5.21
C PRO A 206 18.44 -15.42 -5.30
N GLY A 207 17.57 -16.38 -5.58
CA GLY A 207 17.92 -17.80 -5.73
C GLY A 207 16.85 -18.71 -5.15
N ALA A 208 16.22 -19.55 -5.98
CA ALA A 208 15.26 -20.56 -5.55
C ALA A 208 15.89 -21.58 -4.60
N ASN A 209 15.17 -22.00 -3.56
CA ASN A 209 15.63 -22.97 -2.58
C ASN A 209 14.72 -24.21 -2.45
N GLY A 210 13.68 -24.33 -3.31
CA GLY A 210 12.70 -25.42 -3.28
C GLY A 210 11.53 -25.16 -2.33
N ILE A 211 11.46 -23.98 -1.70
CA ILE A 211 10.42 -23.58 -0.77
C ILE A 211 9.77 -22.28 -1.31
N PRO A 212 8.43 -22.20 -1.42
CA PRO A 212 7.79 -20.97 -1.83
C PRO A 212 8.18 -19.78 -0.95
N ASP A 213 8.46 -18.62 -1.56
CA ASP A 213 8.95 -17.40 -0.89
C ASP A 213 8.09 -16.98 0.32
N ILE A 214 6.76 -17.18 0.23
CA ILE A 214 5.87 -16.87 1.36
C ILE A 214 6.12 -17.80 2.55
N VAL A 215 6.48 -19.07 2.32
CA VAL A 215 6.77 -20.04 3.40
C VAL A 215 8.06 -19.68 4.12
N ASP A 216 9.06 -19.22 3.39
CA ASP A 216 10.30 -18.70 3.99
C ASP A 216 10.01 -17.43 4.82
N GLU A 217 9.15 -16.55 4.35
CA GLU A 217 8.76 -15.35 5.10
C GLU A 217 7.96 -15.70 6.35
N ILE A 218 7.03 -16.65 6.26
CA ILE A 218 6.29 -17.19 7.42
C ILE A 218 7.27 -17.75 8.44
N LYS A 219 8.25 -18.54 7.98
CA LYS A 219 9.26 -19.13 8.86
C LYS A 219 10.10 -18.06 9.56
N TRP A 220 10.47 -16.99 8.86
CA TRP A 220 11.17 -15.83 9.44
C TRP A 220 10.44 -15.26 10.65
N GLY A 221 9.12 -15.04 10.53
CA GLY A 221 8.29 -14.58 11.61
C GLY A 221 8.13 -15.58 12.75
N LEU A 222 7.89 -16.86 12.43
CA LEU A 222 7.76 -17.93 13.43
C LEU A 222 9.02 -18.12 14.26
N ASP A 223 10.20 -18.07 13.62
CA ASP A 223 11.48 -18.20 14.31
C ASP A 223 11.67 -17.07 15.33
N TRP A 224 11.27 -15.84 14.98
CA TRP A 224 11.30 -14.73 15.90
C TRP A 224 10.28 -14.86 17.03
N LEU A 225 9.04 -15.23 16.74
CA LEU A 225 8.02 -15.48 17.75
C LEU A 225 8.46 -16.55 18.76
N ASN A 226 9.17 -17.59 18.32
CA ASN A 226 9.75 -18.60 19.18
C ASN A 226 10.85 -18.03 20.11
N ARG A 227 11.66 -17.07 19.65
CA ARG A 227 12.64 -16.38 20.49
C ARG A 227 11.97 -15.49 21.54
N MET A 228 10.82 -14.89 21.19
CA MET A 228 10.02 -14.08 22.09
C MET A 228 9.25 -14.92 23.12
N ASN A 229 9.23 -16.27 22.98
CA ASN A 229 8.64 -17.22 23.91
C ASN A 229 9.73 -18.07 24.57
N PRO A 230 10.40 -17.56 25.62
CA PRO A 230 11.59 -18.22 26.20
C PRO A 230 11.23 -19.50 26.97
N SER A 231 9.99 -19.65 27.42
CA SER A 231 9.52 -20.81 28.16
C SER A 231 8.00 -20.92 28.14
N LYS A 232 7.48 -22.11 28.50
CA LYS A 232 6.02 -22.30 28.57
C LYS A 232 5.38 -21.30 29.54
N GLY A 233 4.43 -20.52 29.05
CA GLY A 233 3.69 -19.53 29.82
C GLY A 233 4.37 -18.17 29.97
N GLU A 234 5.53 -17.97 29.33
CA GLU A 234 6.20 -16.68 29.25
C GLU A 234 6.25 -16.19 27.80
N MET A 235 6.01 -14.92 27.59
CA MET A 235 6.20 -14.25 26.31
C MET A 235 6.64 -12.82 26.54
N TYR A 236 7.70 -12.41 25.87
CA TYR A 236 8.04 -11.00 25.74
C TYR A 236 7.07 -10.39 24.71
N ASN A 237 6.53 -9.20 24.98
CA ASN A 237 5.48 -8.66 24.12
C ASN A 237 6.05 -7.81 22.97
N GLN A 238 7.26 -7.25 23.12
CA GLN A 238 7.82 -6.32 22.16
C GLN A 238 9.34 -6.18 22.30
N ILE A 239 9.98 -5.73 21.22
CA ILE A 239 11.31 -5.12 21.23
C ILE A 239 11.06 -3.64 20.95
N ALA A 240 11.06 -2.84 22.00
CA ALA A 240 10.73 -1.44 21.93
C ALA A 240 11.03 -0.76 23.25
N ASP A 241 11.45 0.48 23.18
CA ASP A 241 11.38 1.39 24.32
C ASP A 241 10.39 2.50 23.97
N ASP A 242 9.42 2.78 24.84
CA ASP A 242 8.40 3.83 24.62
C ASP A 242 9.02 5.20 24.38
N ARG A 243 10.30 5.38 24.70
CA ARG A 243 11.06 6.59 24.41
C ARG A 243 11.53 6.68 22.96
N ASP A 244 11.43 5.59 22.19
CA ASP A 244 11.99 5.48 20.83
C ASP A 244 10.98 5.72 19.71
N HIS A 245 9.76 6.11 20.01
CA HIS A 245 8.79 6.60 19.03
C HIS A 245 9.21 7.92 18.39
N LYS A 246 10.42 7.97 17.83
CA LYS A 246 11.00 9.21 17.31
C LYS A 246 11.41 9.07 15.85
N GLY A 247 10.53 9.58 15.00
CA GLY A 247 10.90 9.94 13.65
C GLY A 247 11.15 8.76 12.73
N PHE A 248 11.68 9.10 11.56
CA PHE A 248 12.01 8.19 10.48
C PHE A 248 13.54 7.99 10.46
N LYS A 249 13.98 6.73 10.57
CA LYS A 249 15.40 6.37 10.52
C LYS A 249 15.58 5.05 9.76
N LEU A 250 16.75 4.82 9.21
CA LEU A 250 17.12 3.51 8.68
C LEU A 250 17.55 2.59 9.83
N PRO A 251 17.32 1.26 9.74
CA PRO A 251 17.73 0.30 10.76
C PRO A 251 19.21 0.42 11.15
N SER A 252 20.10 0.58 10.18
CA SER A 252 21.54 0.79 10.39
C SER A 252 21.91 2.10 11.09
N GLN A 253 20.97 3.02 11.25
CA GLN A 253 21.15 4.31 11.91
C GLN A 253 20.59 4.35 13.33
N ASP A 254 20.05 3.23 13.82
CA ASP A 254 19.54 3.14 15.18
C ASP A 254 20.65 2.84 16.17
N HIS A 255 21.22 3.86 16.76
CA HIS A 255 22.32 3.78 17.71
C HIS A 255 21.98 4.36 19.09
N ILE A 256 20.70 4.42 19.42
CA ILE A 256 20.26 5.02 20.69
C ILE A 256 20.60 4.09 21.84
N ASP A 257 21.32 4.64 22.83
CA ASP A 257 21.60 3.96 24.09
C ASP A 257 20.68 4.48 25.18
N TYR A 258 19.82 3.62 25.68
CA TYR A 258 18.89 3.94 26.78
C TYR A 258 19.42 3.51 28.16
N GLY A 259 20.73 3.26 28.29
CA GLY A 259 21.39 2.86 29.53
C GLY A 259 21.58 1.35 29.69
N TRP A 260 21.23 0.56 28.65
CA TRP A 260 21.39 -0.90 28.64
C TRP A 260 22.34 -1.40 27.53
N GLY A 261 22.77 -0.53 26.66
CA GLY A 261 23.56 -0.78 25.46
C GLY A 261 22.96 -0.07 24.25
N LYS A 262 23.77 0.01 23.18
CA LYS A 262 23.29 0.61 21.92
C LYS A 262 22.47 -0.40 21.16
N GLY A 263 21.29 0.05 20.67
CA GLY A 263 20.54 -0.65 19.65
C GLY A 263 21.28 -0.52 18.29
N THR A 264 21.61 -1.61 17.64
CA THR A 264 22.14 -1.65 16.25
C THR A 264 21.74 -2.94 15.57
#